data_19e85468bb19de726f81123f154878b8
#
_entry.id   19e85468bb19de726f81123f154878b8
#
_cell.length_a   1.000
_cell.length_b   1.000
_cell.length_c   1.000
_cell.angle_alpha   90.00
_cell.angle_beta   90.00
_cell.angle_gamma   90.00
#
_symmetry.space_group_name_H-M   'P 1'
#
loop_
_entity.id
_entity.type
_entity.pdbx_description
1 polymer ?
#
loop_
_entity_poly.entity_id
_entity_poly.type
_entity_poly.pdbx_seq_one_letter_code
_entity_poly.pdbx_strand_id
1 'polypeptide(L)'
;MSGQRILEPPRELWRAGARELAHGVVERLSVARQALAEVGQFLVEIESRGPMELFGHGSTAGWFSETARISPKEAGDTVARALAVNESRNLDGTPAPAFAPIAGAAAAEGDLGHQQLDPILAVLKKIPDEVSADDRTGAEQILVTLARHAGPQEIANVGADLLAHLDPDGNEPKDEDLKPPSREVYLRKRDDGWWRLNGLLDPEFGARANALFETWGQRRP
;
A
#
# COMPACT_ATOMS: atom_id res chain seq x y z
N MET A 1 2.79 -29.44 7.07
CA MET A 1 4.16 -29.37 6.51
C MET A 1 4.03 -29.08 5.03
N SER A 2 3.87 -27.81 4.67
CA SER A 2 3.84 -27.37 3.26
C SER A 2 5.27 -27.39 2.72
N GLY A 3 5.55 -28.31 1.80
CA GLY A 3 6.84 -28.38 1.15
C GLY A 3 7.10 -27.10 0.36
N GLN A 4 8.12 -26.37 0.74
CA GLN A 4 8.66 -25.28 -0.05
C GLN A 4 8.95 -25.79 -1.46
N ARG A 5 8.18 -25.33 -2.43
CA ARG A 5 8.54 -25.50 -3.84
C ARG A 5 9.72 -24.59 -4.13
N ILE A 6 10.93 -25.11 -3.96
CA ILE A 6 12.13 -24.48 -4.51
C ILE A 6 12.02 -24.68 -6.03
N LEU A 7 11.62 -23.63 -6.74
CA LEU A 7 11.61 -23.61 -8.19
C LEU A 7 13.07 -23.60 -8.66
N GLU A 8 13.54 -24.73 -9.19
CA GLU A 8 14.86 -24.78 -9.84
C GLU A 8 14.83 -23.80 -11.03
N PRO A 9 15.81 -22.90 -11.15
CA PRO A 9 15.92 -22.07 -12.34
C PRO A 9 16.13 -22.95 -13.56
N PRO A 10 15.51 -22.66 -14.71
CA PRO A 10 15.80 -23.36 -15.95
C PRO A 10 17.31 -23.29 -16.21
N ARG A 11 17.93 -24.41 -16.44
CA ARG A 11 19.40 -24.52 -16.55
C ARG A 11 19.99 -23.66 -17.66
N GLU A 12 19.17 -23.27 -18.65
CA GLU A 12 19.59 -22.47 -19.78
C GLU A 12 18.48 -21.51 -20.22
N LEU A 13 18.28 -20.40 -19.47
CA LEU A 13 17.23 -19.39 -19.75
C LEU A 13 17.27 -18.87 -21.21
N TRP A 14 18.44 -18.78 -21.80
CA TRP A 14 18.63 -18.29 -23.16
C TRP A 14 18.09 -19.24 -24.24
N ARG A 15 17.84 -20.51 -23.91
CA ARG A 15 17.20 -21.49 -24.79
C ARG A 15 15.68 -21.58 -24.60
N ALA A 16 15.16 -21.02 -23.52
CA ALA A 16 13.75 -21.09 -23.22
C ALA A 16 12.92 -20.21 -24.18
N GLY A 17 11.75 -20.72 -24.57
CA GLY A 17 10.83 -19.96 -25.38
C GLY A 17 10.19 -18.78 -24.62
N ALA A 18 9.72 -17.74 -25.33
CA ALA A 18 9.12 -16.56 -24.72
C ALA A 18 7.95 -16.87 -23.77
N ARG A 19 7.11 -17.85 -24.11
CA ARG A 19 5.99 -18.30 -23.24
C ARG A 19 6.48 -18.96 -21.95
N GLU A 20 7.53 -19.78 -22.05
CA GLU A 20 8.14 -20.44 -20.91
C GLU A 20 8.78 -19.43 -19.96
N LEU A 21 9.48 -18.44 -20.51
CA LEU A 21 10.04 -17.32 -19.73
C LEU A 21 8.94 -16.53 -19.04
N ALA A 22 7.87 -16.16 -19.74
CA ALA A 22 6.75 -15.44 -19.17
C ALA A 22 6.08 -16.24 -18.04
N HIS A 23 5.82 -17.52 -18.25
CA HIS A 23 5.27 -18.41 -17.21
C HIS A 23 6.20 -18.49 -15.99
N GLY A 24 7.50 -18.66 -16.22
CA GLY A 24 8.50 -18.70 -15.15
C GLY A 24 8.56 -17.40 -14.34
N VAL A 25 8.32 -16.24 -14.93
CA VAL A 25 8.21 -14.96 -14.21
C VAL A 25 6.99 -14.97 -13.29
N VAL A 26 5.82 -15.36 -13.82
CA VAL A 26 4.57 -15.38 -13.03
C VAL A 26 4.68 -16.32 -11.84
N GLU A 27 5.19 -17.55 -12.06
CA GLU A 27 5.38 -18.52 -10.97
C GLU A 27 6.31 -17.97 -9.87
N ARG A 28 7.43 -17.37 -10.24
CA ARG A 28 8.38 -16.84 -9.26
C ARG A 28 7.87 -15.63 -8.51
N LEU A 29 7.08 -14.79 -9.18
CA LEU A 29 6.40 -13.68 -8.52
C LEU A 29 5.38 -14.20 -7.48
N SER A 30 4.62 -15.24 -7.81
CA SER A 30 3.69 -15.88 -6.87
C SER A 30 4.44 -16.44 -5.64
N VAL A 31 5.52 -17.19 -5.85
CA VAL A 31 6.34 -17.75 -4.75
C VAL A 31 6.96 -16.63 -3.89
N ALA A 32 7.45 -15.56 -4.51
CA ALA A 32 8.00 -14.42 -3.77
C ALA A 32 6.95 -13.72 -2.91
N ARG A 33 5.72 -13.56 -3.43
CA ARG A 33 4.58 -12.99 -2.69
C ARG A 33 4.18 -13.88 -1.51
N GLN A 34 4.13 -15.21 -1.71
CA GLN A 34 3.88 -16.17 -0.63
C GLN A 34 4.91 -16.04 0.49
N ALA A 35 6.19 -16.00 0.15
CA ALA A 35 7.25 -15.84 1.15
C ALA A 35 7.14 -14.50 1.90
N LEU A 36 6.75 -13.41 1.23
CA LEU A 36 6.51 -12.13 1.88
C LEU A 36 5.26 -12.15 2.78
N ALA A 37 4.21 -12.88 2.39
CA ALA A 37 3.04 -13.08 3.24
C ALA A 37 3.39 -13.87 4.50
N GLU A 38 4.22 -14.91 4.41
CA GLU A 38 4.75 -15.65 5.55
C GLU A 38 5.56 -14.74 6.48
N VAL A 39 6.44 -13.87 5.95
CA VAL A 39 7.14 -12.85 6.75
C VAL A 39 6.14 -11.98 7.51
N GLY A 40 5.03 -11.57 6.86
CA GLY A 40 3.95 -10.82 7.50
C GLY A 40 3.36 -11.57 8.71
N GLN A 41 3.13 -12.86 8.62
CA GLN A 41 2.63 -13.67 9.75
C GLN A 41 3.60 -13.66 10.94
N PHE A 42 4.91 -13.77 10.68
CA PHE A 42 5.91 -13.65 11.74
C PHE A 42 5.90 -12.26 12.38
N LEU A 43 5.77 -11.18 11.59
CA LEU A 43 5.70 -9.82 12.10
C LEU A 43 4.48 -9.61 13.00
N VAL A 44 3.31 -10.16 12.63
CA VAL A 44 2.09 -10.12 13.43
C VAL A 44 2.28 -10.87 14.75
N GLU A 45 2.88 -12.05 14.72
CA GLU A 45 3.14 -12.83 15.94
C GLU A 45 4.13 -12.11 16.87
N ILE A 46 5.14 -11.43 16.32
CA ILE A 46 6.07 -10.60 17.10
C ILE A 46 5.30 -9.44 17.75
N GLU A 47 4.49 -8.72 16.99
CA GLU A 47 3.73 -7.57 17.47
C GLU A 47 2.73 -7.97 18.55
N SER A 48 2.05 -9.12 18.39
CA SER A 48 1.05 -9.63 19.35
C SER A 48 1.64 -10.00 20.71
N ARG A 49 2.92 -10.30 20.78
CA ARG A 49 3.63 -10.56 22.06
C ARG A 49 3.97 -9.30 22.86
N GLY A 50 3.62 -8.15 22.31
CA GLY A 50 3.90 -6.84 22.88
C GLY A 50 5.24 -6.27 22.40
N PRO A 51 5.52 -4.99 22.72
CA PRO A 51 6.78 -4.34 22.36
C PRO A 51 7.91 -5.08 23.08
N MET A 52 8.45 -6.04 22.39
CA MET A 52 9.60 -6.78 22.87
C MET A 52 10.82 -5.89 22.69
N GLU A 53 11.68 -5.88 23.68
CA GLU A 53 13.04 -5.38 23.55
C GLU A 53 13.84 -6.33 22.63
N LEU A 54 13.33 -6.50 21.40
CA LEU A 54 13.96 -7.29 20.37
C LEU A 54 15.29 -6.63 20.02
N PHE A 55 16.36 -7.20 20.56
CA PHE A 55 17.71 -6.77 20.24
C PHE A 55 17.95 -5.25 20.44
N GLY A 56 17.27 -4.62 21.42
CA GLY A 56 17.42 -3.20 21.71
C GLY A 56 16.51 -2.26 20.92
N HIS A 57 15.53 -2.80 20.18
CA HIS A 57 14.56 -1.99 19.44
C HIS A 57 13.26 -1.81 20.22
N GLY A 58 12.74 -0.57 20.22
CA GLY A 58 11.48 -0.24 20.90
C GLY A 58 10.21 -0.59 20.11
N SER A 59 10.32 -1.11 18.89
CA SER A 59 9.18 -1.50 18.04
C SER A 59 9.55 -2.56 17.00
N THR A 60 8.57 -3.37 16.61
CA THR A 60 8.72 -4.37 15.54
C THR A 60 9.15 -3.71 14.22
N ALA A 61 8.56 -2.56 13.87
CA ALA A 61 8.92 -1.83 12.66
C ALA A 61 10.36 -1.33 12.68
N GLY A 62 10.85 -0.85 13.84
CA GLY A 62 12.25 -0.42 14.02
C GLY A 62 13.21 -1.58 13.82
N TRP A 63 12.97 -2.70 14.49
CA TRP A 63 13.76 -3.93 14.32
C TRP A 63 13.72 -4.43 12.87
N PHE A 64 12.54 -4.46 12.24
CA PHE A 64 12.38 -4.95 10.87
C PHE A 64 13.08 -4.04 9.85
N SER A 65 13.06 -2.72 10.06
CA SER A 65 13.77 -1.75 9.21
C SER A 65 15.28 -2.06 9.13
N GLU A 66 15.90 -2.32 10.27
CA GLU A 66 17.33 -2.66 10.30
C GLU A 66 17.62 -4.06 9.75
N THR A 67 16.80 -5.05 10.13
CA THR A 67 16.99 -6.44 9.70
C THR A 67 16.83 -6.59 8.19
N ALA A 68 15.79 -5.97 7.61
CA ALA A 68 15.50 -6.02 6.18
C ALA A 68 16.29 -4.96 5.38
N ARG A 69 16.94 -3.99 6.07
CA ARG A 69 17.68 -2.88 5.45
C ARG A 69 16.80 -2.01 4.55
N ILE A 70 15.58 -1.75 5.00
CA ILE A 70 14.58 -0.92 4.32
C ILE A 70 14.34 0.36 5.12
N SER A 71 13.65 1.33 4.50
CA SER A 71 13.33 2.58 5.19
C SER A 71 12.40 2.34 6.40
N PRO A 72 12.47 3.16 7.47
CA PRO A 72 11.54 3.08 8.59
C PRO A 72 10.08 3.20 8.18
N LYS A 73 9.79 4.01 7.16
CA LYS A 73 8.45 4.14 6.59
C LYS A 73 7.98 2.83 5.98
N GLU A 74 8.77 2.22 5.13
CA GLU A 74 8.45 0.97 4.45
C GLU A 74 8.28 -0.19 5.44
N ALA A 75 9.11 -0.24 6.48
CA ALA A 75 8.98 -1.20 7.56
C ALA A 75 7.66 -1.00 8.32
N GLY A 76 7.31 0.23 8.67
CA GLY A 76 6.04 0.58 9.29
C GLY A 76 4.83 0.21 8.43
N ASP A 77 4.86 0.55 7.15
CA ASP A 77 3.82 0.20 6.18
C ASP A 77 3.68 -1.33 6.03
N THR A 78 4.80 -2.07 6.08
CA THR A 78 4.79 -3.54 5.99
C THR A 78 4.17 -4.18 7.24
N VAL A 79 4.53 -3.72 8.43
CA VAL A 79 3.94 -4.21 9.69
C VAL A 79 2.45 -3.88 9.74
N ALA A 80 2.06 -2.65 9.41
CA ALA A 80 0.65 -2.23 9.40
C ALA A 80 -0.19 -3.04 8.40
N ARG A 81 0.36 -3.33 7.23
CA ARG A 81 -0.28 -4.19 6.22
C ARG A 81 -0.42 -5.61 6.74
N ALA A 82 0.63 -6.18 7.33
CA ALA A 82 0.61 -7.52 7.89
C ALA A 82 -0.48 -7.67 8.96
N LEU A 83 -0.60 -6.70 9.87
CA LEU A 83 -1.65 -6.67 10.90
C LEU A 83 -3.05 -6.58 10.31
N ALA A 84 -3.21 -5.89 9.19
CA ALA A 84 -4.52 -5.72 8.56
C ALA A 84 -5.03 -7.00 7.86
N VAL A 85 -4.13 -7.82 7.33
CA VAL A 85 -4.50 -8.99 6.50
C VAL A 85 -4.33 -10.34 7.19
N ASN A 86 -3.78 -10.38 8.39
CA ASN A 86 -3.60 -11.62 9.15
C ASN A 86 -4.37 -11.58 10.46
N GLU A 87 -4.80 -12.74 10.91
CA GLU A 87 -5.32 -12.90 12.28
C GLU A 87 -4.20 -12.59 13.28
N SER A 88 -4.57 -11.96 14.37
CA SER A 88 -3.68 -11.66 15.48
C SER A 88 -4.21 -12.24 16.78
N ARG A 89 -3.52 -12.00 17.90
CA ARG A 89 -3.99 -12.35 19.24
C ARG A 89 -4.05 -11.11 20.10
N ASN A 90 -5.14 -11.01 20.85
CA ASN A 90 -5.26 -10.02 21.91
C ASN A 90 -4.30 -10.34 23.06
N LEU A 91 -4.06 -9.40 23.96
CA LEU A 91 -3.19 -9.58 25.12
C LEU A 91 -3.66 -10.71 26.06
N ASP A 92 -4.95 -11.04 26.04
CA ASP A 92 -5.54 -12.15 26.80
C ASP A 92 -5.42 -13.51 26.07
N GLY A 93 -4.79 -13.55 24.90
CA GLY A 93 -4.60 -14.73 24.07
C GLY A 93 -5.79 -15.10 23.17
N THR A 94 -6.88 -14.34 23.21
CA THR A 94 -8.03 -14.57 22.32
C THR A 94 -7.70 -14.20 20.88
N PRO A 95 -8.21 -14.94 19.87
CA PRO A 95 -8.02 -14.58 18.46
C PRO A 95 -8.68 -13.23 18.15
N ALA A 96 -7.95 -12.36 17.44
CA ALA A 96 -8.49 -11.16 16.84
C ALA A 96 -8.52 -11.37 15.31
N PRO A 97 -9.71 -11.28 14.68
CA PRO A 97 -9.84 -11.49 13.24
C PRO A 97 -9.05 -10.43 12.46
N ALA A 98 -8.58 -10.81 11.28
CA ALA A 98 -7.99 -9.86 10.35
C ALA A 98 -9.02 -8.80 9.92
N PHE A 99 -8.56 -7.58 9.68
CA PHE A 99 -9.38 -6.50 9.11
C PHE A 99 -9.83 -6.81 7.67
N ALA A 100 -8.94 -7.44 6.86
CA ALA A 100 -9.18 -7.81 5.49
C ALA A 100 -8.78 -9.29 5.24
N PRO A 101 -9.60 -10.25 5.71
CA PRO A 101 -9.24 -11.67 5.69
C PRO A 101 -9.20 -12.27 4.29
N ILE A 102 -10.04 -11.79 3.36
CA ILE A 102 -10.07 -12.28 1.97
C ILE A 102 -8.81 -11.84 1.22
N ALA A 103 -8.40 -10.60 1.43
CA ALA A 103 -7.15 -10.07 0.88
C ALA A 103 -5.93 -10.81 1.47
N GLY A 104 -5.98 -11.15 2.77
CA GLY A 104 -4.97 -11.96 3.44
C GLY A 104 -4.84 -13.36 2.85
N ALA A 105 -5.96 -14.04 2.61
CA ALA A 105 -5.96 -15.35 1.96
C ALA A 105 -5.36 -15.29 0.55
N ALA A 106 -5.74 -14.32 -0.26
CA ALA A 106 -5.19 -14.13 -1.60
C ALA A 106 -3.68 -13.79 -1.59
N ALA A 107 -3.22 -13.05 -0.58
CA ALA A 107 -1.79 -12.80 -0.39
C ALA A 107 -1.03 -14.07 -0.01
N ALA A 108 -1.59 -14.91 0.87
CA ALA A 108 -1.02 -16.19 1.26
C ALA A 108 -0.95 -17.20 0.09
N GLU A 109 -1.89 -17.12 -0.86
CA GLU A 109 -1.87 -17.87 -2.13
C GLU A 109 -0.84 -17.33 -3.14
N GLY A 110 -0.28 -16.14 -2.89
CA GLY A 110 0.67 -15.47 -3.79
C GLY A 110 0.03 -14.73 -4.95
N ASP A 111 -1.29 -14.57 -4.93
CA ASP A 111 -2.03 -13.84 -5.96
C ASP A 111 -1.81 -12.32 -5.84
N LEU A 112 -1.79 -11.81 -4.61
CA LEU A 112 -1.64 -10.40 -4.32
C LEU A 112 -0.29 -10.08 -3.66
N GLY A 113 0.32 -8.98 -4.10
CA GLY A 113 1.47 -8.37 -3.45
C GLY A 113 1.09 -7.05 -2.75
N HIS A 114 2.06 -6.41 -2.11
CA HIS A 114 1.84 -5.14 -1.40
C HIS A 114 1.22 -4.05 -2.29
N GLN A 115 1.58 -4.01 -3.58
CA GLN A 115 1.07 -3.02 -4.52
C GLN A 115 -0.45 -3.13 -4.75
N GLN A 116 -1.02 -4.34 -4.67
CA GLN A 116 -2.46 -4.58 -4.76
C GLN A 116 -3.12 -4.45 -3.39
N LEU A 117 -2.46 -4.91 -2.33
CA LEU A 117 -3.01 -4.85 -0.98
C LEU A 117 -3.20 -3.41 -0.48
N ASP A 118 -2.24 -2.51 -0.75
CA ASP A 118 -2.29 -1.13 -0.27
C ASP A 118 -3.54 -0.37 -0.74
N PRO A 119 -3.91 -0.34 -2.03
CA PRO A 119 -5.14 0.31 -2.46
C PRO A 119 -6.40 -0.39 -1.95
N ILE A 120 -6.43 -1.74 -1.84
CA ILE A 120 -7.56 -2.46 -1.24
C ILE A 120 -7.77 -1.98 0.21
N LEU A 121 -6.73 -2.02 1.02
CA LEU A 121 -6.79 -1.61 2.42
C LEU A 121 -7.16 -0.11 2.57
N ALA A 122 -6.67 0.73 1.66
CA ALA A 122 -7.01 2.15 1.66
C ALA A 122 -8.50 2.41 1.37
N VAL A 123 -9.12 1.61 0.49
CA VAL A 123 -10.57 1.67 0.22
C VAL A 123 -11.35 1.15 1.42
N LEU A 124 -11.03 -0.06 1.92
CA LEU A 124 -11.76 -0.69 3.02
C LEU A 124 -11.77 0.16 4.31
N LYS A 125 -10.68 0.89 4.59
CA LYS A 125 -10.58 1.82 5.72
C LYS A 125 -11.48 3.05 5.59
N LYS A 126 -11.94 3.38 4.38
CA LYS A 126 -12.84 4.52 4.13
C LYS A 126 -14.30 4.14 4.17
N ILE A 127 -14.63 2.83 4.21
CA ILE A 127 -16.01 2.37 4.33
C ILE A 127 -16.53 2.78 5.72
N PRO A 128 -17.64 3.55 5.81
CA PRO A 128 -18.23 3.98 7.07
C PRO A 128 -18.61 2.80 7.98
N ASP A 129 -18.55 3.01 9.30
CA ASP A 129 -18.89 1.96 10.29
C ASP A 129 -20.36 1.55 10.23
N GLU A 130 -21.23 2.39 9.69
CA GLU A 130 -22.66 2.16 9.49
C GLU A 130 -22.96 1.14 8.39
N VAL A 131 -22.01 0.90 7.48
CA VAL A 131 -22.14 -0.11 6.42
C VAL A 131 -22.12 -1.51 7.02
N SER A 132 -23.07 -2.35 6.58
CA SER A 132 -23.21 -3.70 7.11
C SER A 132 -21.93 -4.54 6.93
N ALA A 133 -21.73 -5.52 7.81
CA ALA A 133 -20.59 -6.44 7.70
C ALA A 133 -20.62 -7.24 6.40
N ASP A 134 -21.80 -7.57 5.89
CA ASP A 134 -21.99 -8.30 4.64
C ASP A 134 -21.59 -7.45 3.44
N ASP A 135 -21.97 -6.17 3.39
CA ASP A 135 -21.60 -5.24 2.34
C ASP A 135 -20.09 -4.96 2.35
N ARG A 136 -19.51 -4.82 3.55
CA ARG A 136 -18.05 -4.66 3.72
C ARG A 136 -17.30 -5.89 3.20
N THR A 137 -17.80 -7.09 3.50
CA THR A 137 -17.23 -8.35 2.98
C THR A 137 -17.39 -8.45 1.47
N GLY A 138 -18.56 -8.06 0.95
CA GLY A 138 -18.80 -7.98 -0.49
C GLY A 138 -17.86 -7.02 -1.20
N ALA A 139 -17.61 -5.86 -0.61
CA ALA A 139 -16.66 -4.87 -1.11
C ALA A 139 -15.23 -5.44 -1.18
N GLU A 140 -14.79 -6.11 -0.11
CA GLU A 140 -13.49 -6.77 -0.08
C GLU A 140 -13.37 -7.83 -1.18
N GLN A 141 -14.40 -8.67 -1.34
CA GLN A 141 -14.43 -9.73 -2.36
C GLN A 141 -14.34 -9.15 -3.78
N ILE A 142 -15.04 -8.05 -4.08
CA ILE A 142 -14.98 -7.37 -5.37
C ILE A 142 -13.57 -6.86 -5.64
N LEU A 143 -12.98 -6.14 -4.68
CA LEU A 143 -11.64 -5.57 -4.82
C LEU A 143 -10.56 -6.65 -4.98
N VAL A 144 -10.63 -7.73 -4.21
CA VAL A 144 -9.69 -8.85 -4.32
C VAL A 144 -9.81 -9.57 -5.66
N THR A 145 -11.05 -9.79 -6.14
CA THR A 145 -11.29 -10.41 -7.45
C THR A 145 -10.71 -9.55 -8.58
N LEU A 146 -10.92 -8.24 -8.53
CA LEU A 146 -10.34 -7.29 -9.48
C LEU A 146 -8.81 -7.31 -9.41
N ALA A 147 -8.23 -7.27 -8.22
CA ALA A 147 -6.80 -7.13 -7.98
C ALA A 147 -5.95 -8.30 -8.51
N ARG A 148 -6.56 -9.47 -8.75
CA ARG A 148 -5.89 -10.61 -9.41
C ARG A 148 -5.48 -10.31 -10.84
N HIS A 149 -6.11 -9.31 -11.49
CA HIS A 149 -5.92 -9.00 -12.91
C HIS A 149 -5.65 -7.52 -13.17
N ALA A 150 -5.83 -6.65 -12.16
CA ALA A 150 -5.76 -5.21 -12.27
C ALA A 150 -4.51 -4.62 -11.57
N GLY A 151 -4.08 -3.47 -12.07
CA GLY A 151 -3.02 -2.67 -11.44
C GLY A 151 -3.55 -1.82 -10.28
N PRO A 152 -2.64 -1.24 -9.47
CA PRO A 152 -3.01 -0.48 -8.27
C PRO A 152 -3.95 0.71 -8.57
N GLN A 153 -3.75 1.38 -9.69
CA GLN A 153 -4.57 2.54 -10.06
C GLN A 153 -6.02 2.14 -10.41
N GLU A 154 -6.20 1.02 -11.09
CA GLU A 154 -7.52 0.50 -11.44
C GLU A 154 -8.28 0.05 -10.19
N ILE A 155 -7.60 -0.60 -9.25
CA ILE A 155 -8.16 -0.96 -7.95
C ILE A 155 -8.63 0.30 -7.20
N ALA A 156 -7.84 1.36 -7.21
CA ALA A 156 -8.19 2.62 -6.54
C ALA A 156 -9.40 3.30 -7.21
N ASN A 157 -9.50 3.27 -8.53
CA ASN A 157 -10.63 3.85 -9.29
C ASN A 157 -11.93 3.10 -8.99
N VAL A 158 -11.94 1.77 -9.14
CA VAL A 158 -13.12 0.95 -8.81
C VAL A 158 -13.47 1.07 -7.32
N GLY A 159 -12.45 1.18 -6.47
CA GLY A 159 -12.65 1.43 -5.04
C GLY A 159 -13.36 2.75 -4.74
N ALA A 160 -13.07 3.81 -5.51
CA ALA A 160 -13.77 5.09 -5.37
C ALA A 160 -15.25 4.97 -5.79
N ASP A 161 -15.54 4.28 -6.90
CA ASP A 161 -16.91 4.02 -7.35
C ASP A 161 -17.69 3.18 -6.32
N LEU A 162 -17.02 2.18 -5.73
CA LEU A 162 -17.60 1.33 -4.70
C LEU A 162 -17.95 2.13 -3.43
N LEU A 163 -17.06 3.02 -2.99
CA LEU A 163 -17.32 3.90 -1.84
C LEU A 163 -18.51 4.83 -2.10
N ALA A 164 -18.60 5.42 -3.30
CA ALA A 164 -19.73 6.26 -3.68
C ALA A 164 -21.06 5.48 -3.72
N HIS A 165 -21.03 4.17 -3.97
CA HIS A 165 -22.21 3.32 -3.92
C HIS A 165 -22.62 2.93 -2.50
N LEU A 166 -21.63 2.65 -1.64
CA LEU A 166 -21.86 2.23 -0.24
C LEU A 166 -22.25 3.40 0.66
N ASP A 167 -21.81 4.61 0.32
CA ASP A 167 -22.07 5.84 1.06
C ASP A 167 -22.50 6.95 0.08
N PRO A 168 -23.71 6.83 -0.50
CA PRO A 168 -24.20 7.78 -1.51
C PRO A 168 -24.44 9.19 -0.95
N ASP A 169 -24.71 9.30 0.33
CA ASP A 169 -24.90 10.59 0.99
C ASP A 169 -23.57 11.25 1.41
N GLY A 170 -22.48 10.46 1.44
CA GLY A 170 -21.16 10.87 1.85
C GLY A 170 -21.10 11.37 3.29
N ASN A 171 -19.93 11.37 3.92
CA ASN A 171 -19.77 12.13 5.16
C ASN A 171 -20.02 13.60 4.90
N GLU A 172 -20.89 14.24 5.67
CA GLU A 172 -20.96 15.72 5.68
C GLU A 172 -19.53 16.27 5.74
N PRO A 173 -19.16 17.21 4.83
CA PRO A 173 -17.83 17.76 4.82
C PRO A 173 -17.52 18.30 6.22
N LYS A 174 -16.49 17.79 6.87
CA LYS A 174 -16.06 18.33 8.15
C LYS A 174 -15.64 19.79 7.93
N ASP A 175 -15.86 20.64 8.93
CA ASP A 175 -15.43 22.06 8.88
C ASP A 175 -13.95 22.24 8.46
N GLU A 176 -13.13 21.21 8.64
CA GLU A 176 -11.74 21.15 8.19
C GLU A 176 -11.61 20.97 6.67
N ASP A 177 -12.52 20.23 6.03
CA ASP A 177 -12.56 20.00 4.58
C ASP A 177 -13.10 21.23 3.83
N LEU A 178 -13.86 22.10 4.53
CA LEU A 178 -14.38 23.36 4.02
C LEU A 178 -13.35 24.49 4.10
N LYS A 179 -12.25 24.32 4.81
CA LYS A 179 -11.17 25.29 4.82
C LYS A 179 -10.47 25.29 3.47
N PRO A 180 -10.36 26.47 2.82
CA PRO A 180 -9.55 26.55 1.60
C PRO A 180 -8.14 26.03 1.92
N PRO A 181 -7.55 25.24 1.01
CA PRO A 181 -6.22 24.71 1.23
C PRO A 181 -5.26 25.85 1.59
N SER A 182 -4.47 25.64 2.63
CA SER A 182 -3.50 26.65 3.09
C SER A 182 -2.54 26.97 1.93
N ARG A 183 -2.39 28.28 1.67
CA ARG A 183 -1.43 28.76 0.68
C ARG A 183 -0.04 28.59 1.27
N GLU A 184 0.73 27.67 0.72
CA GLU A 184 2.06 27.39 1.22
C GLU A 184 3.05 27.43 0.05
N VAL A 185 4.03 28.31 0.13
CA VAL A 185 5.10 28.39 -0.86
C VAL A 185 6.44 28.35 -0.13
N TYR A 186 7.23 27.33 -0.45
CA TYR A 186 8.56 27.15 0.12
C TYR A 186 9.62 27.36 -0.95
N LEU A 187 10.54 28.28 -0.68
CA LEU A 187 11.71 28.54 -1.51
C LEU A 187 12.95 28.08 -0.75
N ARG A 188 13.60 27.01 -1.21
CA ARG A 188 14.77 26.43 -0.57
C ARG A 188 15.99 26.51 -1.49
N LYS A 189 17.08 27.09 -0.96
CA LYS A 189 18.37 27.06 -1.64
C LYS A 189 19.02 25.69 -1.47
N ARG A 190 19.53 25.16 -2.57
CA ARG A 190 20.30 23.89 -2.58
C ARG A 190 21.79 24.18 -2.44
N ASP A 191 22.55 23.18 -2.07
CA ASP A 191 24.03 23.28 -1.88
C ASP A 191 24.76 23.56 -3.20
N ASP A 192 24.14 23.22 -4.34
CA ASP A 192 24.61 23.51 -5.70
C ASP A 192 24.33 24.97 -6.17
N GLY A 193 23.79 25.79 -5.29
CA GLY A 193 23.44 27.19 -5.56
C GLY A 193 22.07 27.41 -6.22
N TRP A 194 21.40 26.34 -6.66
CA TRP A 194 20.06 26.41 -7.23
C TRP A 194 18.98 26.58 -6.18
N TRP A 195 17.86 27.14 -6.58
CA TRP A 195 16.68 27.30 -5.73
C TRP A 195 15.58 26.34 -6.17
N ARG A 196 14.99 25.64 -5.19
CA ARG A 196 13.81 24.81 -5.41
C ARG A 196 12.59 25.54 -4.86
N LEU A 197 11.60 25.78 -5.74
CA LEU A 197 10.28 26.27 -5.37
C LEU A 197 9.33 25.08 -5.26
N ASN A 198 8.59 24.99 -4.15
CA ASN A 198 7.55 23.98 -3.94
C ASN A 198 6.39 24.63 -3.17
N GLY A 199 5.16 24.33 -3.54
CA GLY A 199 4.03 24.90 -2.82
C GLY A 199 2.69 24.66 -3.48
N LEU A 200 1.63 25.00 -2.74
CA LEU A 200 0.25 24.98 -3.20
C LEU A 200 -0.22 26.43 -3.36
N LEU A 201 -0.68 26.77 -4.55
CA LEU A 201 -1.14 28.09 -4.93
C LEU A 201 -2.65 28.02 -5.18
N ASP A 202 -3.37 29.07 -4.80
CA ASP A 202 -4.76 29.21 -5.24
C ASP A 202 -4.86 29.35 -6.77
N PRO A 203 -6.05 29.08 -7.37
CA PRO A 203 -6.20 29.08 -8.82
C PRO A 203 -5.81 30.42 -9.48
N GLU A 204 -6.08 31.56 -8.83
CA GLU A 204 -5.77 32.88 -9.37
C GLU A 204 -4.27 33.16 -9.37
N PHE A 205 -3.61 32.89 -8.25
CA PHE A 205 -2.17 33.09 -8.13
C PHE A 205 -1.41 32.05 -8.97
N GLY A 206 -1.90 30.82 -9.04
CA GLY A 206 -1.35 29.75 -9.89
C GLY A 206 -1.36 30.12 -11.38
N ALA A 207 -2.46 30.69 -11.87
CA ALA A 207 -2.56 31.17 -13.25
C ALA A 207 -1.57 32.31 -13.55
N ARG A 208 -1.42 33.26 -12.61
CA ARG A 208 -0.44 34.35 -12.76
C ARG A 208 0.99 33.85 -12.72
N ALA A 209 1.31 32.91 -11.82
CA ALA A 209 2.64 32.32 -11.73
C ALA A 209 2.99 31.51 -12.99
N ASN A 210 2.03 30.75 -13.51
CA ASN A 210 2.22 30.00 -14.76
C ASN A 210 2.51 30.93 -15.94
N ALA A 211 1.75 32.00 -16.12
CA ALA A 211 1.98 32.99 -17.17
C ALA A 211 3.37 33.66 -17.06
N LEU A 212 3.83 33.93 -15.82
CA LEU A 212 5.17 34.47 -15.59
C LEU A 212 6.27 33.46 -15.98
N PHE A 213 6.10 32.20 -15.58
CA PHE A 213 7.08 31.14 -15.89
C PHE A 213 7.11 30.79 -17.38
N GLU A 214 5.97 30.82 -18.06
CA GLU A 214 5.94 30.65 -19.53
C GLU A 214 6.69 31.77 -20.23
N THR A 215 6.56 33.00 -19.79
CA THR A 215 7.28 34.16 -20.35
C THR A 215 8.79 34.05 -20.10
N TRP A 216 9.21 33.56 -18.95
CA TRP A 216 10.64 33.42 -18.60
C TRP A 216 11.25 32.14 -19.10
N GLY A 217 10.47 31.07 -19.28
CA GLY A 217 10.91 29.77 -19.77
C GLY A 217 11.12 29.72 -21.30
N GLN A 218 10.63 30.71 -22.05
CA GLN A 218 10.93 30.81 -23.46
C GLN A 218 12.42 31.10 -23.63
N ARG A 219 13.15 30.12 -24.12
CA ARG A 219 14.56 30.33 -24.53
C ARG A 219 14.60 31.48 -25.50
N ARG A 220 15.28 32.55 -25.14
CA ARG A 220 15.71 33.54 -26.13
C ARG A 220 16.65 32.84 -27.13
N PRO A 221 16.43 33.02 -28.43
CA PRO A 221 17.30 32.46 -29.47
C PRO A 221 18.75 32.91 -29.32
#